data_29674708c0c2ba6684bf12853c29b70c
#
_entry.id   29674708c0c2ba6684bf12853c29b70c
#
_cell.length_a   1.000
_cell.length_b   1.000
_cell.length_c   1.000
_cell.angle_alpha   90.00
_cell.angle_beta   90.00
_cell.angle_gamma   90.00
#
_symmetry.space_group_name_H-M   'P 1'
#
loop_
_entity.id
_entity.type
_entity.pdbx_description
1 polymer ?
#
loop_
_entity_poly.entity_id
_entity_poly.type
_entity_poly.pdbx_seq_one_letter_code
_entity_poly.pdbx_strand_id
1 'polypeptide(L)'
;MEIKGLQKNILTEPPTSIFKLLGPSFILIGLGLGTGELILWPYLVANWGLGIIWGAALGITMQFFLNMEIERYALANGESVFVGFARLYKKIPIWFILSTAIAFSWPGFSAAAASVLKPFGLENTAWVAVSMLLLSGAILTLGPVLYKTVEGFQKILVSVGIPLILFIVLYVIDLESVGILIKGMVGVGDGYLFAPKTLPFMSFLAAFAYSGAGGNLNLAQSFYIKEKGYGMGKYAGRITSLITGKQENVKLEGTTFEPNPEQVKTFYRWWKMVNIEHFIVFWGLGLITILLLALLSYITVFGNPNNTEGINFIYNQAQVITTRIGPVFGALLLLVTSFMLFSTQLSVIDASGRILTENLVLLMPNIKNKGNIIPKIYYSAIWILISFGILVLLKGTSEPKFLIILGAVLNAFCMFVFSGILIKLNTKLLPKAIHPSLIRKIIVYTTFAFFGVFSFLVIYNQFFGA
;
A
#
# COMPACT_ATOMS: atom_id res chain seq x y z
N MET A 1 21.63 -20.56 7.38
CA MET A 1 20.76 -20.35 8.54
C MET A 1 19.74 -21.48 8.57
N GLU A 2 19.68 -22.28 9.63
CA GLU A 2 18.54 -23.17 9.84
C GLU A 2 17.46 -22.37 10.58
N ILE A 3 16.40 -22.04 9.87
CA ILE A 3 15.19 -21.50 10.49
C ILE A 3 14.53 -22.69 11.16
N LYS A 4 14.43 -22.67 12.51
CA LYS A 4 13.84 -23.76 13.29
C LYS A 4 12.42 -24.08 12.82
N GLY A 5 12.01 -25.34 13.01
CA GLY A 5 10.62 -25.76 12.80
C GLY A 5 9.67 -24.94 13.68
N LEU A 6 8.47 -24.67 13.17
CA LEU A 6 7.44 -23.93 13.90
C LEU A 6 6.97 -24.73 15.13
N GLN A 7 6.92 -24.06 16.27
CA GLN A 7 6.28 -24.61 17.45
C GLN A 7 4.77 -24.75 17.20
N LYS A 8 4.16 -25.83 17.71
CA LYS A 8 2.71 -26.03 17.61
C LYS A 8 2.01 -25.45 18.83
N ASN A 9 0.87 -24.80 18.60
CA ASN A 9 0.01 -24.30 19.65
C ASN A 9 -1.45 -24.32 19.18
N ILE A 10 -2.39 -23.94 20.02
CA ILE A 10 -3.83 -23.97 19.73
C ILE A 10 -4.20 -22.70 18.97
N LEU A 11 -4.84 -22.86 17.82
CA LEU A 11 -5.49 -21.76 17.10
C LEU A 11 -6.80 -21.41 17.82
N THR A 12 -6.85 -20.24 18.43
CA THR A 12 -8.05 -19.78 19.15
C THR A 12 -9.14 -19.33 18.18
N GLU A 13 -10.40 -19.36 18.62
CA GLU A 13 -11.53 -18.91 17.82
C GLU A 13 -11.42 -17.42 17.47
N PRO A 14 -11.90 -17.02 16.27
CA PRO A 14 -11.99 -15.62 15.89
C PRO A 14 -13.00 -14.88 16.78
N PRO A 15 -12.89 -13.53 16.86
CA PRO A 15 -13.88 -12.74 17.56
C PRO A 15 -15.26 -12.85 16.89
N THR A 16 -16.32 -12.70 17.64
CA THR A 16 -17.70 -12.81 17.14
C THR A 16 -18.13 -11.66 16.23
N SER A 17 -17.47 -10.51 16.32
CA SER A 17 -17.77 -9.31 15.54
C SER A 17 -16.66 -8.96 14.58
N ILE A 18 -17.00 -8.71 13.33
CA ILE A 18 -16.06 -8.24 12.28
C ILE A 18 -15.47 -6.88 12.61
N PHE A 19 -16.18 -6.02 13.35
CA PHE A 19 -15.66 -4.71 13.76
C PHE A 19 -14.42 -4.80 14.67
N LYS A 20 -14.24 -5.92 15.38
CA LYS A 20 -13.04 -6.18 16.18
C LYS A 20 -11.82 -6.55 15.32
N LEU A 21 -12.07 -6.92 14.05
CA LEU A 21 -11.02 -7.23 13.08
C LEU A 21 -10.56 -6.01 12.30
N LEU A 22 -11.27 -4.87 12.38
CA LEU A 22 -10.87 -3.66 11.65
C LEU A 22 -9.49 -3.18 12.10
N GLY A 23 -8.53 -3.14 11.19
CA GLY A 23 -7.18 -2.65 11.48
C GLY A 23 -6.19 -2.90 10.37
N PRO A 24 -5.73 -4.13 10.12
CA PRO A 24 -4.72 -4.43 9.10
C PRO A 24 -5.07 -3.88 7.73
N SER A 25 -6.30 -4.10 7.25
CA SER A 25 -6.77 -3.59 5.95
C SER A 25 -6.89 -2.07 5.92
N PHE A 26 -7.16 -1.39 7.06
CA PHE A 26 -7.11 0.08 7.12
C PHE A 26 -5.71 0.63 6.93
N ILE A 27 -4.68 -0.04 7.46
CA ILE A 27 -3.30 0.37 7.24
C ILE A 27 -2.93 0.14 5.77
N LEU A 28 -3.34 -0.98 5.22
CA LEU A 28 -2.99 -1.33 3.85
C LEU A 28 -3.68 -0.43 2.81
N ILE A 29 -4.97 -0.09 3.00
CA ILE A 29 -5.64 0.89 2.13
C ILE A 29 -4.99 2.26 2.27
N GLY A 30 -4.60 2.68 3.48
CA GLY A 30 -3.91 3.94 3.71
C GLY A 30 -2.56 4.05 3.02
N LEU A 31 -1.88 2.94 2.76
CA LEU A 31 -0.70 2.90 1.89
C LEU A 31 -1.05 3.21 0.42
N GLY A 32 -2.23 2.79 -0.06
CA GLY A 32 -2.71 3.02 -1.43
C GLY A 32 -3.32 4.41 -1.64
N LEU A 33 -4.05 4.93 -0.64
CA LEU A 33 -4.85 6.16 -0.76
C LEU A 33 -4.08 7.37 -1.26
N GLY A 34 -2.83 7.56 -0.84
CA GLY A 34 -2.03 8.73 -1.23
C GLY A 34 -1.29 8.59 -2.56
N THR A 35 -1.35 7.46 -3.23
CA THR A 35 -0.53 7.18 -4.41
C THR A 35 -1.36 7.04 -5.68
N GLY A 36 -1.84 5.83 -5.94
CA GLY A 36 -2.65 5.51 -7.09
C GLY A 36 -3.98 6.25 -7.06
N GLU A 37 -4.60 6.28 -5.90
CA GLU A 37 -5.96 6.81 -5.75
C GLU A 37 -6.02 8.34 -5.86
N LEU A 38 -5.15 9.07 -5.16
CA LEU A 38 -5.18 10.54 -5.15
C LEU A 38 -4.45 11.20 -6.31
N ILE A 39 -3.38 10.57 -6.83
CA ILE A 39 -2.51 11.22 -7.81
C ILE A 39 -2.60 10.53 -9.17
N LEU A 40 -2.26 9.24 -9.25
CA LEU A 40 -2.02 8.65 -10.56
C LEU A 40 -3.29 8.43 -11.37
N TRP A 41 -4.34 7.82 -10.78
CA TRP A 41 -5.61 7.62 -11.50
C TRP A 41 -6.32 8.93 -11.83
N PRO A 42 -6.47 9.90 -10.88
CA PRO A 42 -7.02 11.21 -11.20
C PRO A 42 -6.23 11.97 -12.26
N TYR A 43 -4.89 11.93 -12.21
CA TYR A 43 -4.03 12.52 -13.24
C TYR A 43 -4.27 11.89 -14.63
N LEU A 44 -4.32 10.57 -14.70
CA LEU A 44 -4.57 9.88 -15.97
C LEU A 44 -5.96 10.21 -16.51
N VAL A 45 -6.98 10.22 -15.64
CA VAL A 45 -8.35 10.56 -16.04
C VAL A 45 -8.49 12.02 -16.46
N ALA A 46 -7.80 12.96 -15.78
CA ALA A 46 -7.77 14.35 -16.16
C ALA A 46 -7.27 14.59 -17.59
N ASN A 47 -6.40 13.70 -18.09
CA ASN A 47 -5.77 13.86 -19.40
C ASN A 47 -6.32 12.91 -20.48
N TRP A 48 -6.78 11.72 -20.11
CA TRP A 48 -7.21 10.66 -21.07
C TRP A 48 -8.64 10.18 -20.86
N GLY A 49 -9.38 10.73 -19.91
CA GLY A 49 -10.78 10.39 -19.64
C GLY A 49 -10.96 9.09 -18.85
N LEU A 50 -12.23 8.74 -18.60
CA LEU A 50 -12.60 7.61 -17.73
C LEU A 50 -12.43 6.24 -18.37
N GLY A 51 -12.26 6.12 -19.69
CA GLY A 51 -12.17 4.83 -20.39
C GLY A 51 -10.97 3.96 -19.99
N ILE A 52 -10.02 4.49 -19.21
CA ILE A 52 -8.85 3.75 -18.69
C ILE A 52 -9.07 3.19 -17.29
N ILE A 53 -10.19 3.51 -16.61
CA ILE A 53 -10.39 3.21 -15.18
C ILE A 53 -10.59 1.71 -14.89
N TRP A 54 -10.86 0.89 -15.92
CA TRP A 54 -10.85 -0.57 -15.80
C TRP A 54 -9.54 -1.10 -15.23
N GLY A 55 -8.42 -0.42 -15.54
CA GLY A 55 -7.11 -0.77 -15.01
C GLY A 55 -7.03 -0.65 -13.49
N ALA A 56 -7.69 0.35 -12.89
CA ALA A 56 -7.78 0.50 -11.44
C ALA A 56 -8.56 -0.66 -10.80
N ALA A 57 -9.74 -0.98 -11.37
CA ALA A 57 -10.57 -2.08 -10.87
C ALA A 57 -9.85 -3.43 -10.97
N LEU A 58 -9.14 -3.68 -12.07
CA LEU A 58 -8.34 -4.89 -12.24
C LEU A 58 -7.14 -4.91 -11.28
N GLY A 59 -6.42 -3.79 -11.15
CA GLY A 59 -5.22 -3.68 -10.31
C GLY A 59 -5.53 -3.92 -8.82
N ILE A 60 -6.56 -3.29 -8.27
CA ILE A 60 -6.96 -3.52 -6.87
C ILE A 60 -7.49 -4.93 -6.65
N THR A 61 -8.17 -5.52 -7.65
CA THR A 61 -8.64 -6.90 -7.57
C THR A 61 -7.48 -7.89 -7.53
N MET A 62 -6.48 -7.72 -8.38
CA MET A 62 -5.26 -8.55 -8.34
C MET A 62 -4.55 -8.43 -6.99
N GLN A 63 -4.41 -7.22 -6.45
CA GLN A 63 -3.79 -6.99 -5.15
C GLN A 63 -4.63 -7.58 -3.99
N PHE A 64 -5.95 -7.52 -4.05
CA PHE A 64 -6.81 -8.20 -3.08
C PHE A 64 -6.49 -9.69 -2.96
N PHE A 65 -6.36 -10.41 -4.08
CA PHE A 65 -6.04 -11.83 -4.06
C PHE A 65 -4.61 -12.09 -3.57
N LEU A 66 -3.64 -11.26 -3.94
CA LEU A 66 -2.27 -11.33 -3.40
C LEU A 66 -2.27 -11.17 -1.89
N ASN A 67 -2.91 -10.12 -1.39
CA ASN A 67 -2.96 -9.80 0.03
C ASN A 67 -3.63 -10.92 0.83
N MET A 68 -4.70 -11.49 0.31
CA MET A 68 -5.37 -12.62 0.97
C MET A 68 -4.45 -13.85 1.08
N GLU A 69 -3.63 -14.13 0.07
CA GLU A 69 -2.68 -15.25 0.17
C GLU A 69 -1.49 -14.95 1.09
N ILE A 70 -1.11 -13.66 1.24
CA ILE A 70 -0.15 -13.19 2.26
C ILE A 70 -0.75 -13.40 3.66
N GLU A 71 -2.01 -13.00 3.86
CA GLU A 71 -2.72 -13.19 5.13
C GLU A 71 -2.91 -14.67 5.49
N ARG A 72 -3.17 -15.54 4.51
CA ARG A 72 -3.29 -16.99 4.72
C ARG A 72 -2.07 -17.54 5.44
N TYR A 73 -0.88 -17.14 4.96
CA TYR A 73 0.37 -17.58 5.57
C TYR A 73 0.54 -17.04 6.99
N ALA A 74 0.36 -15.75 7.16
CA ALA A 74 0.53 -15.09 8.46
C ALA A 74 -0.48 -15.59 9.51
N LEU A 75 -1.74 -15.80 9.10
CA LEU A 75 -2.81 -16.33 9.95
C LEU A 75 -2.50 -17.74 10.46
N ALA A 76 -1.94 -18.61 9.60
CA ALA A 76 -1.65 -19.99 9.91
C ALA A 76 -0.37 -20.18 10.74
N ASN A 77 0.63 -19.35 10.53
CA ASN A 77 1.98 -19.52 11.08
C ASN A 77 2.41 -18.44 12.08
N GLY A 78 1.64 -17.37 12.26
CA GLY A 78 1.97 -16.30 13.19
C GLY A 78 3.32 -15.61 12.92
N GLU A 79 3.86 -15.78 11.70
CA GLU A 79 5.08 -15.12 11.23
C GLU A 79 4.83 -14.38 9.91
N SER A 80 5.74 -13.48 9.54
CA SER A 80 5.61 -12.77 8.27
C SER A 80 5.92 -13.69 7.08
N VAL A 81 5.46 -13.28 5.90
CA VAL A 81 5.80 -13.97 4.64
C VAL A 81 7.30 -13.90 4.34
N PHE A 82 8.02 -12.90 4.83
CA PHE A 82 9.48 -12.77 4.64
C PHE A 82 10.24 -13.93 5.30
N VAL A 83 9.84 -14.31 6.52
CA VAL A 83 10.38 -15.51 7.19
C VAL A 83 10.07 -16.75 6.38
N GLY A 84 8.84 -16.87 5.88
CA GLY A 84 8.44 -17.98 5.03
C GLY A 84 9.23 -18.05 3.71
N PHE A 85 9.44 -16.93 3.06
CA PHE A 85 10.27 -16.87 1.84
C PHE A 85 11.72 -17.25 2.13
N ALA A 86 12.28 -16.82 3.26
CA ALA A 86 13.62 -17.20 3.69
C ALA A 86 13.74 -18.70 4.01
N ARG A 87 12.65 -19.36 4.45
CA ARG A 87 12.58 -20.84 4.59
C ARG A 87 12.69 -21.53 3.24
N LEU A 88 12.11 -20.96 2.17
CA LEU A 88 12.19 -21.49 0.82
C LEU A 88 13.52 -21.17 0.14
N TYR A 89 14.02 -19.95 0.33
CA TYR A 89 15.19 -19.43 -0.35
C TYR A 89 16.04 -18.58 0.60
N LYS A 90 17.14 -19.14 1.11
CA LYS A 90 18.00 -18.53 2.15
C LYS A 90 18.52 -17.14 1.82
N LYS A 91 18.70 -16.80 0.54
CA LYS A 91 19.24 -15.49 0.07
C LYS A 91 18.18 -14.48 -0.33
N ILE A 92 16.88 -14.85 -0.33
CA ILE A 92 15.79 -13.96 -0.74
C ILE A 92 15.68 -12.67 0.11
N PRO A 93 16.06 -12.64 1.41
CA PRO A 93 16.07 -11.40 2.16
C PRO A 93 16.93 -10.30 1.54
N ILE A 94 18.01 -10.64 0.81
CA ILE A 94 18.84 -9.65 0.09
C ILE A 94 17.99 -8.93 -0.95
N TRP A 95 17.18 -9.67 -1.72
CA TRP A 95 16.26 -9.09 -2.69
C TRP A 95 15.29 -8.11 -2.03
N PHE A 96 14.65 -8.50 -0.92
CA PHE A 96 13.68 -7.64 -0.25
C PHE A 96 14.31 -6.40 0.38
N ILE A 97 15.56 -6.47 0.87
CA ILE A 97 16.30 -5.29 1.34
C ILE A 97 16.54 -4.34 0.17
N LEU A 98 17.14 -4.81 -0.92
CA LEU A 98 17.51 -3.97 -2.06
C LEU A 98 16.27 -3.39 -2.75
N SER A 99 15.29 -4.23 -3.07
CA SER A 99 14.07 -3.80 -3.75
C SER A 99 13.23 -2.82 -2.91
N THR A 100 13.16 -3.00 -1.59
CA THR A 100 12.46 -2.08 -0.70
C THR A 100 13.22 -0.76 -0.57
N ALA A 101 14.53 -0.79 -0.35
CA ALA A 101 15.32 0.42 -0.25
C ALA A 101 15.26 1.25 -1.55
N ILE A 102 15.41 0.61 -2.72
CA ILE A 102 15.38 1.30 -4.00
C ILE A 102 13.97 1.85 -4.33
N ALA A 103 12.91 1.09 -4.05
CA ALA A 103 11.55 1.48 -4.44
C ALA A 103 10.90 2.51 -3.49
N PHE A 104 11.23 2.51 -2.20
CA PHE A 104 10.49 3.27 -1.19
C PHE A 104 11.30 4.33 -0.42
N SER A 105 12.56 4.57 -0.79
CA SER A 105 13.35 5.66 -0.19
C SER A 105 13.00 7.04 -0.73
N TRP A 106 12.26 7.12 -1.84
CA TRP A 106 11.93 8.38 -2.52
C TRP A 106 10.84 9.15 -1.75
N PRO A 107 11.04 10.46 -1.46
CA PRO A 107 10.12 11.27 -0.65
C PRO A 107 8.96 11.86 -1.48
N GLY A 108 8.48 11.17 -2.52
CA GLY A 108 7.49 11.67 -3.47
C GLY A 108 6.17 12.07 -2.80
N PHE A 109 5.73 11.32 -1.79
CA PHE A 109 4.47 11.62 -1.07
C PHE A 109 4.59 12.84 -0.18
N SER A 110 5.71 13.03 0.52
CA SER A 110 5.97 14.27 1.28
C SER A 110 6.12 15.46 0.35
N ALA A 111 6.79 15.31 -0.79
CA ALA A 111 6.91 16.36 -1.81
C ALA A 111 5.53 16.75 -2.37
N ALA A 112 4.67 15.78 -2.67
CA ALA A 112 3.32 16.02 -3.14
C ALA A 112 2.46 16.70 -2.06
N ALA A 113 2.49 16.18 -0.81
CA ALA A 113 1.76 16.76 0.31
C ALA A 113 2.12 18.22 0.56
N ALA A 114 3.42 18.53 0.53
CA ALA A 114 3.93 19.87 0.70
C ALA A 114 3.53 20.79 -0.48
N SER A 115 3.61 20.30 -1.71
CA SER A 115 3.23 21.06 -2.89
C SER A 115 1.76 21.46 -2.85
N VAL A 116 0.86 20.55 -2.47
CA VAL A 116 -0.60 20.83 -2.35
C VAL A 116 -0.89 22.00 -1.39
N LEU A 117 0.02 22.31 -0.46
CA LEU A 117 -0.14 23.41 0.51
C LEU A 117 0.35 24.78 0.02
N LYS A 118 0.93 24.90 -1.18
CA LYS A 118 1.36 26.19 -1.74
C LYS A 118 0.29 27.30 -1.68
N PRO A 119 -0.99 27.04 -2.02
CA PRO A 119 -2.02 28.08 -1.96
C PRO A 119 -2.28 28.67 -0.56
N PHE A 120 -1.77 28.01 0.49
CA PHE A 120 -1.87 28.50 1.87
C PHE A 120 -0.63 29.32 2.32
N GLY A 121 0.21 29.79 1.36
CA GLY A 121 1.41 30.57 1.65
C GLY A 121 2.65 29.75 2.01
N LEU A 122 2.60 28.43 1.87
CA LEU A 122 3.73 27.53 2.12
C LEU A 122 4.53 27.30 0.83
N GLU A 123 5.17 28.36 0.31
CA GLU A 123 5.84 28.35 -0.99
C GLU A 123 7.10 27.47 -1.02
N ASN A 124 7.85 27.40 0.09
CA ASN A 124 9.06 26.58 0.17
C ASN A 124 8.72 25.10 0.43
N THR A 125 8.23 24.44 -0.60
CA THR A 125 7.76 23.05 -0.52
C THR A 125 8.81 22.05 -0.09
N ALA A 126 10.10 22.31 -0.37
CA ALA A 126 11.18 21.42 0.06
C ALA A 126 11.29 21.38 1.59
N TRP A 127 11.28 22.54 2.27
CA TRP A 127 11.32 22.57 3.74
C TRP A 127 10.03 22.08 4.39
N VAL A 128 8.86 22.33 3.76
CA VAL A 128 7.59 21.76 4.23
C VAL A 128 7.64 20.23 4.15
N ALA A 129 8.12 19.66 3.04
CA ALA A 129 8.28 18.21 2.88
C ALA A 129 9.29 17.63 3.88
N VAL A 130 10.41 18.30 4.13
CA VAL A 130 11.37 17.92 5.17
C VAL A 130 10.72 17.89 6.55
N SER A 131 9.95 18.92 6.90
CA SER A 131 9.22 18.97 8.18
C SER A 131 8.22 17.82 8.32
N MET A 132 7.53 17.45 7.23
CA MET A 132 6.62 16.29 7.20
C MET A 132 7.36 14.97 7.40
N LEU A 133 8.55 14.79 6.79
CA LEU A 133 9.38 13.60 7.02
C LEU A 133 9.85 13.50 8.47
N LEU A 134 10.32 14.62 9.07
CA LEU A 134 10.73 14.67 10.47
C LEU A 134 9.55 14.39 11.40
N LEU A 135 8.37 14.95 11.11
CA LEU A 135 7.14 14.69 11.86
C LEU A 135 6.74 13.22 11.79
N SER A 136 6.83 12.59 10.60
CA SER A 136 6.59 11.15 10.45
C SER A 136 7.54 10.33 11.34
N GLY A 137 8.83 10.65 11.33
CA GLY A 137 9.82 10.01 12.20
C GLY A 137 9.52 10.20 13.69
N ALA A 138 9.11 11.39 14.10
CA ALA A 138 8.72 11.68 15.48
C ALA A 138 7.48 10.87 15.90
N ILE A 139 6.44 10.84 15.08
CA ILE A 139 5.21 10.07 15.35
C ILE A 139 5.52 8.58 15.51
N LEU A 140 6.30 8.00 14.59
CA LEU A 140 6.68 6.58 14.64
C LEU A 140 7.58 6.27 15.84
N THR A 141 8.47 7.18 16.24
CA THR A 141 9.41 6.98 17.35
C THR A 141 8.73 7.12 18.71
N LEU A 142 7.80 8.07 18.85
CA LEU A 142 7.14 8.40 20.12
C LEU A 142 5.85 7.61 20.36
N GLY A 143 5.27 6.99 19.34
CA GLY A 143 4.06 6.17 19.47
C GLY A 143 4.29 4.92 20.31
N PRO A 144 3.58 4.70 21.45
CA PRO A 144 3.91 3.64 22.43
C PRO A 144 3.89 2.22 21.84
N VAL A 145 2.92 1.94 20.97
CA VAL A 145 2.80 0.70 20.20
C VAL A 145 2.66 1.05 18.74
N LEU A 146 3.70 0.74 17.96
CA LEU A 146 3.82 1.16 16.57
C LEU A 146 2.59 0.82 15.72
N TYR A 147 2.13 -0.43 15.78
CA TYR A 147 0.93 -0.86 15.06
C TYR A 147 -0.30 0.02 15.37
N LYS A 148 -0.55 0.30 16.67
CA LYS A 148 -1.71 1.10 17.09
C LYS A 148 -1.61 2.56 16.64
N THR A 149 -0.41 3.11 16.61
CA THR A 149 -0.16 4.48 16.15
C THR A 149 -0.50 4.61 14.68
N VAL A 150 0.01 3.72 13.83
CA VAL A 150 -0.26 3.72 12.39
C VAL A 150 -1.74 3.41 12.11
N GLU A 151 -2.32 2.40 12.78
CA GLU A 151 -3.74 2.06 12.68
C GLU A 151 -4.64 3.26 13.01
N GLY A 152 -4.32 3.99 14.09
CA GLY A 152 -5.08 5.17 14.52
C GLY A 152 -5.07 6.28 13.46
N PHE A 153 -3.90 6.58 12.89
CA PHE A 153 -3.78 7.54 11.81
C PHE A 153 -4.61 7.16 10.59
N GLN A 154 -4.52 5.90 10.15
CA GLN A 154 -5.25 5.44 8.98
C GLN A 154 -6.77 5.41 9.21
N LYS A 155 -7.23 5.07 10.41
CA LYS A 155 -8.66 5.15 10.75
C LYS A 155 -9.19 6.57 10.66
N ILE A 156 -8.46 7.57 11.18
CA ILE A 156 -8.85 8.99 11.06
C ILE A 156 -8.93 9.38 9.58
N LEU A 157 -7.89 9.05 8.80
CA LEU A 157 -7.83 9.34 7.38
C LEU A 157 -9.05 8.82 6.62
N VAL A 158 -9.35 7.53 6.78
CA VAL A 158 -10.45 6.87 6.08
C VAL A 158 -11.80 7.42 6.56
N SER A 159 -11.95 7.64 7.89
CA SER A 159 -13.23 8.10 8.47
C SER A 159 -13.55 9.57 8.18
N VAL A 160 -12.56 10.40 7.88
CA VAL A 160 -12.77 11.83 7.58
C VAL A 160 -12.59 12.12 6.10
N GLY A 161 -11.51 11.61 5.51
CA GLY A 161 -11.13 11.91 4.13
C GLY A 161 -12.13 11.36 3.10
N ILE A 162 -12.49 10.08 3.20
CA ILE A 162 -13.42 9.46 2.24
C ILE A 162 -14.82 10.09 2.30
N PRO A 163 -15.45 10.30 3.47
CA PRO A 163 -16.73 10.99 3.51
C PRO A 163 -16.71 12.42 2.95
N LEU A 164 -15.62 13.17 3.17
CA LEU A 164 -15.51 14.51 2.60
C LEU A 164 -15.40 14.48 1.07
N ILE A 165 -14.58 13.57 0.53
CA ILE A 165 -14.48 13.38 -0.93
C ILE A 165 -15.84 12.96 -1.50
N LEU A 166 -16.51 12.01 -0.85
CA LEU A 166 -17.85 11.58 -1.24
C LEU A 166 -18.83 12.74 -1.25
N PHE A 167 -18.83 13.58 -0.22
CA PHE A 167 -19.69 14.77 -0.14
C PHE A 167 -19.43 15.74 -1.31
N ILE A 168 -18.16 16.05 -1.59
CA ILE A 168 -17.78 16.92 -2.71
C ILE A 168 -18.26 16.33 -4.04
N VAL A 169 -18.02 15.04 -4.27
CA VAL A 169 -18.44 14.35 -5.49
C VAL A 169 -19.95 14.38 -5.64
N LEU A 170 -20.71 14.03 -4.60
CA LEU A 170 -22.17 14.02 -4.63
C LEU A 170 -22.76 15.39 -4.93
N TYR A 171 -22.06 16.47 -4.60
CA TYR A 171 -22.51 17.83 -4.90
C TYR A 171 -22.30 18.24 -6.36
N VAL A 172 -21.25 17.72 -7.03
CA VAL A 172 -20.88 18.12 -8.41
C VAL A 172 -21.24 17.08 -9.47
N ILE A 173 -21.67 15.88 -9.04
CA ILE A 173 -21.94 14.74 -9.93
C ILE A 173 -23.19 15.00 -10.77
N ASP A 174 -23.16 14.52 -12.01
CA ASP A 174 -24.32 14.38 -12.90
C ASP A 174 -24.47 12.92 -13.38
N LEU A 175 -25.68 12.58 -13.84
CA LEU A 175 -25.99 11.20 -14.26
C LEU A 175 -25.23 10.78 -15.54
N GLU A 176 -24.88 11.73 -16.39
CA GLU A 176 -24.12 11.47 -17.62
C GLU A 176 -22.71 11.00 -17.27
N SER A 177 -22.02 11.72 -16.35
CA SER A 177 -20.69 11.36 -15.88
C SER A 177 -20.65 9.99 -15.20
N VAL A 178 -21.71 9.62 -14.45
CA VAL A 178 -21.84 8.26 -13.90
C VAL A 178 -21.95 7.21 -15.02
N GLY A 179 -22.73 7.49 -16.06
CA GLY A 179 -22.84 6.63 -17.23
C GLY A 179 -21.51 6.42 -17.94
N ILE A 180 -20.70 7.50 -18.07
CA ILE A 180 -19.34 7.44 -18.65
C ILE A 180 -18.39 6.62 -17.74
N LEU A 181 -18.46 6.80 -16.43
CA LEU A 181 -17.67 6.01 -15.48
C LEU A 181 -17.97 4.50 -15.61
N ILE A 182 -19.25 4.12 -15.69
CA ILE A 182 -19.65 2.70 -15.84
C ILE A 182 -19.11 2.13 -17.17
N LYS A 183 -19.21 2.88 -18.27
CA LYS A 183 -18.60 2.50 -19.56
C LYS A 183 -17.08 2.38 -19.44
N GLY A 184 -16.44 3.29 -18.74
CA GLY A 184 -15.00 3.29 -18.48
C GLY A 184 -14.52 2.06 -17.67
N MET A 185 -15.34 1.54 -16.77
CA MET A 185 -15.03 0.31 -16.03
C MET A 185 -14.94 -0.93 -16.93
N VAL A 186 -15.49 -0.90 -18.12
CA VAL A 186 -15.35 -1.95 -19.14
C VAL A 186 -14.47 -1.51 -20.32
N GLY A 187 -13.72 -0.42 -20.15
CA GLY A 187 -12.71 0.04 -21.11
C GLY A 187 -13.24 0.90 -22.25
N VAL A 188 -14.48 1.37 -22.19
CA VAL A 188 -15.06 2.24 -23.22
C VAL A 188 -14.77 3.70 -22.89
N GLY A 189 -13.92 4.35 -23.69
CA GLY A 189 -13.56 5.76 -23.57
C GLY A 189 -14.01 6.60 -24.75
N ASP A 190 -13.67 7.89 -24.74
CA ASP A 190 -14.02 8.87 -25.77
C ASP A 190 -13.17 8.64 -27.02
N GLY A 191 -13.69 7.84 -27.95
CA GLY A 191 -13.03 7.50 -29.21
C GLY A 191 -11.97 6.41 -29.14
N TYR A 192 -11.91 5.65 -28.04
CA TYR A 192 -10.99 4.52 -27.89
C TYR A 192 -11.58 3.37 -27.04
N LEU A 193 -10.99 2.17 -27.16
CA LEU A 193 -11.26 1.02 -26.31
C LEU A 193 -10.02 0.68 -25.49
N PHE A 194 -10.19 0.48 -24.17
CA PHE A 194 -9.20 0.14 -23.15
C PHE A 194 -8.12 1.18 -22.92
N ALA A 195 -7.42 1.64 -23.95
CA ALA A 195 -6.36 2.65 -23.81
C ALA A 195 -6.21 3.48 -25.08
N PRO A 196 -6.12 4.82 -24.99
CA PRO A 196 -5.80 5.66 -26.14
C PRO A 196 -4.31 5.50 -26.51
N LYS A 197 -3.97 5.68 -27.78
CA LYS A 197 -2.59 5.52 -28.28
C LYS A 197 -1.60 6.48 -27.63
N THR A 198 -2.07 7.60 -27.13
CA THR A 198 -1.26 8.64 -26.49
C THR A 198 -1.04 8.40 -24.98
N LEU A 199 -1.62 7.33 -24.42
CA LEU A 199 -1.50 7.05 -22.99
C LEU A 199 -0.04 6.70 -22.64
N PRO A 200 0.63 7.42 -21.70
CA PRO A 200 1.98 7.10 -21.30
C PRO A 200 2.02 5.76 -20.56
N PHE A 201 2.63 4.75 -21.20
CA PHE A 201 2.69 3.39 -20.68
C PHE A 201 3.22 3.30 -19.25
N MET A 202 4.31 4.04 -18.95
CA MET A 202 4.93 4.05 -17.62
C MET A 202 4.00 4.61 -16.55
N SER A 203 3.26 5.69 -16.86
CA SER A 203 2.30 6.28 -15.92
C SER A 203 1.10 5.36 -15.68
N PHE A 204 0.62 4.67 -16.72
CA PHE A 204 -0.46 3.70 -16.58
C PHE A 204 -0.03 2.50 -15.74
N LEU A 205 1.16 1.94 -16.00
CA LEU A 205 1.73 0.85 -15.20
C LEU A 205 1.94 1.28 -13.74
N ALA A 206 2.42 2.50 -13.53
CA ALA A 206 2.58 3.08 -12.19
C ALA A 206 1.23 3.17 -11.46
N ALA A 207 0.18 3.69 -12.12
CA ALA A 207 -1.16 3.76 -11.56
C ALA A 207 -1.72 2.36 -11.25
N PHE A 208 -1.51 1.41 -12.16
CA PHE A 208 -1.94 0.02 -11.99
C PHE A 208 -1.24 -0.65 -10.78
N ALA A 209 0.08 -0.48 -10.64
CA ALA A 209 0.85 -1.02 -9.52
C ALA A 209 0.41 -0.42 -8.18
N TYR A 210 -0.02 0.84 -8.18
CA TYR A 210 -0.51 1.55 -7.01
C TYR A 210 -2.05 1.62 -6.91
N SER A 211 -2.78 0.75 -7.57
CA SER A 211 -4.24 0.59 -7.32
C SER A 211 -4.56 -0.04 -5.95
N GLY A 212 -3.60 -0.05 -5.06
CA GLY A 212 -3.61 -0.53 -3.69
C GLY A 212 -2.28 -0.18 -3.05
N ALA A 213 -1.76 -0.99 -2.12
CA ALA A 213 -0.51 -0.71 -1.42
C ALA A 213 0.73 -0.70 -2.34
N GLY A 214 0.76 -1.58 -3.32
CA GLY A 214 1.82 -1.69 -4.32
C GLY A 214 3.13 -2.33 -3.83
N GLY A 215 3.77 -3.09 -4.73
CA GLY A 215 5.08 -3.66 -4.49
C GLY A 215 5.21 -4.47 -3.19
N ASN A 216 6.38 -4.35 -2.56
CA ASN A 216 6.66 -5.04 -1.30
C ASN A 216 5.77 -4.58 -0.14
N LEU A 217 5.08 -3.43 -0.23
CA LEU A 217 4.17 -2.96 0.81
C LEU A 217 2.95 -3.89 0.98
N ASN A 218 2.52 -4.58 -0.07
CA ASN A 218 1.50 -5.63 0.06
C ASN A 218 1.94 -6.72 1.05
N LEU A 219 3.24 -7.09 1.05
CA LEU A 219 3.79 -8.10 1.96
C LEU A 219 3.77 -7.65 3.42
N ALA A 220 3.74 -6.32 3.68
CA ALA A 220 3.63 -5.76 5.02
C ALA A 220 2.31 -6.14 5.72
N GLN A 221 1.26 -6.53 4.96
CA GLN A 221 0.03 -7.07 5.52
C GLN A 221 0.30 -8.23 6.48
N SER A 222 1.32 -9.05 6.22
CA SER A 222 1.70 -10.14 7.13
C SER A 222 2.17 -9.66 8.50
N PHE A 223 2.81 -8.48 8.58
CA PHE A 223 3.15 -7.86 9.87
C PHE A 223 1.90 -7.38 10.61
N TYR A 224 0.97 -6.76 9.88
CA TYR A 224 -0.24 -6.19 10.49
C TYR A 224 -1.17 -7.28 11.03
N ILE A 225 -1.32 -8.41 10.31
CA ILE A 225 -2.02 -9.61 10.78
C ILE A 225 -1.37 -10.17 12.05
N LYS A 226 -0.04 -10.31 12.03
CA LYS A 226 0.75 -10.81 13.15
C LYS A 226 0.61 -9.92 14.39
N GLU A 227 0.83 -8.61 14.26
CA GLU A 227 0.83 -7.68 15.38
C GLU A 227 -0.58 -7.35 15.91
N LYS A 228 -1.61 -7.47 15.07
CA LYS A 228 -3.01 -7.42 15.53
C LYS A 228 -3.38 -8.64 16.36
N GLY A 229 -2.62 -9.73 16.23
CA GLY A 229 -2.84 -10.99 16.94
C GLY A 229 -3.90 -11.87 16.30
N TYR A 230 -4.06 -11.81 14.96
CA TYR A 230 -4.97 -12.68 14.23
C TYR A 230 -4.42 -14.10 14.16
N GLY A 231 -5.29 -15.07 14.36
CA GLY A 231 -4.92 -16.47 14.29
C GLY A 231 -3.71 -16.81 15.16
N MET A 232 -2.69 -17.40 14.55
CA MET A 232 -1.43 -17.74 15.23
C MET A 232 -0.56 -16.50 15.55
N GLY A 233 -0.86 -15.33 14.99
CA GLY A 233 -0.23 -14.04 15.34
C GLY A 233 -0.36 -13.67 16.82
N LYS A 234 -1.35 -14.22 17.53
CA LYS A 234 -1.53 -14.06 18.98
C LYS A 234 -0.24 -14.34 19.79
N TYR A 235 0.64 -15.18 19.28
CA TYR A 235 1.85 -15.62 19.98
C TYR A 235 3.13 -14.85 19.55
N ALA A 236 3.01 -13.84 18.68
CA ALA A 236 4.16 -13.21 18.00
C ALA A 236 4.80 -12.02 18.73
N GLY A 237 4.04 -11.25 19.52
CA GLY A 237 4.47 -9.96 20.08
C GLY A 237 4.45 -8.82 19.06
N ARG A 238 4.64 -7.58 19.53
CA ARG A 238 4.52 -6.33 18.75
C ARG A 238 5.75 -5.45 18.92
N ILE A 239 6.07 -4.68 17.88
CA ILE A 239 7.10 -3.64 17.98
C ILE A 239 6.55 -2.49 18.82
N THR A 240 7.31 -2.11 19.86
CA THR A 240 6.99 -1.02 20.78
C THR A 240 8.07 0.04 20.74
N SER A 241 7.73 1.28 21.10
CA SER A 241 8.68 2.38 21.21
C SER A 241 9.77 2.05 22.22
N LEU A 242 11.01 2.39 21.88
CA LEU A 242 12.14 2.31 22.80
C LEU A 242 12.09 3.38 23.92
N ILE A 243 11.30 4.44 23.71
CA ILE A 243 11.21 5.60 24.59
C ILE A 243 9.96 5.53 25.48
N THR A 244 8.78 5.30 24.87
CA THR A 244 7.47 5.41 25.54
C THR A 244 6.75 4.07 25.69
N GLY A 245 7.21 3.01 24.99
CA GLY A 245 6.55 1.71 24.96
C GLY A 245 7.00 0.76 26.08
N LYS A 246 6.09 -0.06 26.59
CA LYS A 246 6.47 -1.24 27.37
C LYS A 246 7.05 -2.29 26.42
N GLN A 247 8.26 -2.76 26.70
CA GLN A 247 8.94 -3.71 25.83
C GLN A 247 8.18 -5.04 25.75
N GLU A 248 7.90 -5.48 24.53
CA GLU A 248 7.37 -6.80 24.21
C GLU A 248 8.48 -7.67 23.57
N ASN A 249 8.43 -8.97 23.82
CA ASN A 249 9.34 -9.90 23.14
C ASN A 249 8.84 -10.19 21.73
N VAL A 250 9.40 -9.51 20.76
CA VAL A 250 9.05 -9.68 19.33
C VAL A 250 9.73 -10.94 18.81
N LYS A 251 8.93 -11.95 18.46
CA LYS A 251 9.43 -13.18 17.86
C LYS A 251 9.47 -13.04 16.33
N LEU A 252 10.61 -13.40 15.74
CA LEU A 252 10.78 -13.48 14.29
C LEU A 252 10.07 -14.73 13.74
N GLU A 253 10.38 -15.89 14.34
CA GLU A 253 9.76 -17.16 13.99
C GLU A 253 8.41 -17.29 14.69
N GLY A 254 7.42 -17.72 13.90
CA GLY A 254 6.06 -17.85 14.39
C GLY A 254 5.77 -19.17 15.10
N THR A 255 4.48 -19.39 15.28
CA THR A 255 3.90 -20.59 15.88
C THR A 255 2.76 -21.06 14.98
N THR A 256 2.67 -22.35 14.70
CA THR A 256 1.61 -22.95 13.88
C THR A 256 0.67 -23.82 14.74
N PHE A 257 -0.40 -24.30 14.15
CA PHE A 257 -1.35 -25.20 14.81
C PHE A 257 -1.26 -26.63 14.27
N GLU A 258 -1.75 -27.60 15.05
CA GLU A 258 -1.92 -28.96 14.58
C GLU A 258 -3.11 -29.04 13.62
N PRO A 259 -2.93 -29.52 12.35
CA PRO A 259 -3.99 -29.52 11.34
C PRO A 259 -5.01 -30.67 11.53
N ASN A 260 -5.56 -30.81 12.75
CA ASN A 260 -6.69 -31.71 12.99
C ASN A 260 -8.01 -31.06 12.48
N PRO A 261 -9.11 -31.84 12.34
CA PRO A 261 -10.38 -31.35 11.78
C PRO A 261 -10.95 -30.14 12.52
N GLU A 262 -10.80 -30.05 13.83
CA GLU A 262 -11.30 -28.96 14.66
C GLU A 262 -10.51 -27.65 14.38
N GLN A 263 -9.17 -27.74 14.41
CA GLN A 263 -8.31 -26.58 14.16
C GLN A 263 -8.40 -26.09 12.70
N VAL A 264 -8.57 -27.00 11.74
CA VAL A 264 -8.82 -26.65 10.35
C VAL A 264 -10.18 -25.92 10.21
N LYS A 265 -11.22 -26.36 10.92
CA LYS A 265 -12.51 -25.66 10.95
C LYS A 265 -12.38 -24.25 11.56
N THR A 266 -11.63 -24.12 12.65
CA THR A 266 -11.32 -22.83 13.27
C THR A 266 -10.54 -21.93 12.33
N PHE A 267 -9.54 -22.47 11.58
CA PHE A 267 -8.83 -21.71 10.55
C PHE A 267 -9.78 -21.16 9.47
N TYR A 268 -10.73 -21.97 8.99
CA TYR A 268 -11.68 -21.49 7.97
C TYR A 268 -12.69 -20.46 8.50
N ARG A 269 -13.01 -20.47 9.80
CA ARG A 269 -13.79 -19.36 10.42
C ARG A 269 -12.98 -18.05 10.40
N TRP A 270 -11.72 -18.08 10.82
CA TRP A 270 -10.79 -16.94 10.69
C TRP A 270 -10.68 -16.48 9.25
N TRP A 271 -10.43 -17.43 8.35
CA TRP A 271 -10.26 -17.17 6.93
C TRP A 271 -11.48 -16.46 6.31
N LYS A 272 -12.69 -16.90 6.63
CA LYS A 272 -13.92 -16.25 6.18
C LYS A 272 -14.02 -14.83 6.68
N MET A 273 -13.74 -14.58 7.96
CA MET A 273 -13.86 -13.25 8.57
C MET A 273 -12.84 -12.27 8.04
N VAL A 274 -11.56 -12.67 7.92
CA VAL A 274 -10.51 -11.78 7.37
C VAL A 274 -10.74 -11.50 5.87
N ASN A 275 -11.25 -12.49 5.09
CA ASN A 275 -11.64 -12.24 3.71
C ASN A 275 -12.75 -11.19 3.58
N ILE A 276 -13.78 -11.26 4.43
CA ILE A 276 -14.88 -10.29 4.41
C ILE A 276 -14.38 -8.92 4.82
N GLU A 277 -13.56 -8.84 5.87
CA GLU A 277 -12.97 -7.57 6.31
C GLU A 277 -12.11 -6.95 5.21
N HIS A 278 -11.21 -7.72 4.62
CA HIS A 278 -10.33 -7.25 3.56
C HIS A 278 -11.09 -6.89 2.28
N PHE A 279 -12.15 -7.65 1.95
CA PHE A 279 -13.02 -7.33 0.82
C PHE A 279 -13.75 -5.99 1.01
N ILE A 280 -14.32 -5.76 2.20
CA ILE A 280 -15.06 -4.51 2.47
C ILE A 280 -14.08 -3.33 2.57
N VAL A 281 -13.01 -3.46 3.36
CA VAL A 281 -12.12 -2.33 3.68
C VAL A 281 -11.13 -2.09 2.54
N PHE A 282 -10.33 -3.08 2.17
CA PHE A 282 -9.30 -2.88 1.17
C PHE A 282 -9.86 -2.75 -0.25
N TRP A 283 -10.63 -3.76 -0.69
CA TRP A 283 -11.14 -3.78 -2.06
C TRP A 283 -12.31 -2.82 -2.25
N GLY A 284 -13.31 -2.88 -1.38
CA GLY A 284 -14.55 -2.09 -1.52
C GLY A 284 -14.32 -0.60 -1.34
N LEU A 285 -13.78 -0.18 -0.17
CA LEU A 285 -13.50 1.24 0.06
C LEU A 285 -12.41 1.77 -0.87
N GLY A 286 -11.35 1.00 -1.15
CA GLY A 286 -10.29 1.40 -2.07
C GLY A 286 -10.82 1.64 -3.47
N LEU A 287 -11.56 0.69 -4.04
CA LEU A 287 -12.16 0.84 -5.37
C LEU A 287 -13.11 2.04 -5.42
N ILE A 288 -13.99 2.18 -4.43
CA ILE A 288 -14.92 3.33 -4.35
C ILE A 288 -14.13 4.64 -4.32
N THR A 289 -13.07 4.73 -3.52
CA THR A 289 -12.25 5.96 -3.42
C THR A 289 -11.56 6.28 -4.74
N ILE A 290 -10.98 5.28 -5.42
CA ILE A 290 -10.39 5.48 -6.75
C ILE A 290 -11.44 6.01 -7.73
N LEU A 291 -12.62 5.39 -7.78
CA LEU A 291 -13.68 5.77 -8.69
C LEU A 291 -14.21 7.18 -8.41
N LEU A 292 -14.39 7.56 -7.14
CA LEU A 292 -14.84 8.89 -6.73
C LEU A 292 -13.83 9.98 -7.12
N LEU A 293 -12.54 9.75 -6.86
CA LEU A 293 -11.47 10.71 -7.17
C LEU A 293 -11.25 10.82 -8.69
N ALA A 294 -11.32 9.71 -9.41
CA ALA A 294 -11.26 9.69 -10.87
C ALA A 294 -12.44 10.43 -11.48
N LEU A 295 -13.66 10.18 -10.97
CA LEU A 295 -14.87 10.86 -11.41
C LEU A 295 -14.81 12.36 -11.11
N LEU A 296 -14.36 12.75 -9.91
CA LEU A 296 -14.15 14.14 -9.55
C LEU A 296 -13.17 14.83 -10.52
N SER A 297 -12.09 14.16 -10.86
CA SER A 297 -11.10 14.67 -11.83
C SER A 297 -11.71 14.82 -13.22
N TYR A 298 -12.52 13.86 -13.67
CA TYR A 298 -13.22 13.96 -14.95
C TYR A 298 -14.18 15.13 -15.01
N ILE A 299 -15.04 15.28 -14.02
CA ILE A 299 -16.08 16.33 -13.99
C ILE A 299 -15.50 17.75 -13.88
N THR A 300 -14.32 17.86 -13.23
CA THR A 300 -13.78 19.20 -12.90
C THR A 300 -12.70 19.66 -13.86
N VAL A 301 -11.82 18.77 -14.32
CA VAL A 301 -10.58 19.19 -15.00
C VAL A 301 -10.26 18.41 -16.28
N PHE A 302 -11.08 17.44 -16.70
CA PHE A 302 -10.82 16.68 -17.93
C PHE A 302 -10.65 17.61 -19.14
N GLY A 303 -9.58 17.38 -19.91
CA GLY A 303 -9.27 18.13 -21.11
C GLY A 303 -8.60 19.50 -20.87
N ASN A 304 -8.34 19.91 -19.62
CA ASN A 304 -7.58 21.12 -19.35
C ASN A 304 -6.10 20.94 -19.70
N PRO A 305 -5.51 21.73 -20.60
CA PRO A 305 -4.12 21.56 -21.05
C PRO A 305 -3.09 21.72 -19.92
N ASN A 306 -3.43 22.44 -18.84
CA ASN A 306 -2.53 22.67 -17.69
C ASN A 306 -2.45 21.47 -16.76
N ASN A 307 -3.18 20.37 -17.00
CA ASN A 307 -3.13 19.15 -16.16
C ASN A 307 -1.87 18.33 -16.35
N THR A 308 -1.13 18.54 -17.44
CA THR A 308 0.02 17.70 -17.83
C THR A 308 1.25 17.92 -16.94
N GLU A 309 1.36 19.07 -16.29
CA GLU A 309 2.52 19.44 -15.48
C GLU A 309 2.32 19.05 -14.00
N GLY A 310 3.19 18.18 -13.49
CA GLY A 310 3.26 17.83 -12.07
C GLY A 310 1.93 17.39 -11.48
N ILE A 311 1.51 18.07 -10.41
CA ILE A 311 0.23 17.89 -9.73
C ILE A 311 -0.76 19.04 -9.97
N ASN A 312 -0.59 19.82 -11.05
CA ASN A 312 -1.42 21.01 -11.34
C ASN A 312 -2.91 20.69 -11.45
N PHE A 313 -3.26 19.48 -11.91
CA PHE A 313 -4.65 19.03 -11.96
C PHE A 313 -5.35 19.13 -10.58
N ILE A 314 -4.64 18.95 -9.44
CA ILE A 314 -5.20 19.09 -8.09
C ILE A 314 -5.58 20.54 -7.80
N TYR A 315 -4.73 21.50 -8.21
CA TYR A 315 -5.04 22.91 -8.04
C TYR A 315 -6.22 23.35 -8.93
N ASN A 316 -6.23 22.93 -10.21
CA ASN A 316 -7.32 23.16 -11.13
C ASN A 316 -8.64 22.60 -10.56
N GLN A 317 -8.59 21.40 -10.01
CA GLN A 317 -9.72 20.75 -9.37
C GLN A 317 -10.24 21.55 -8.16
N ALA A 318 -9.33 21.97 -7.26
CA ALA A 318 -9.68 22.78 -6.10
C ALA A 318 -10.28 24.14 -6.51
N GLN A 319 -9.79 24.77 -7.60
CA GLN A 319 -10.32 26.01 -8.13
C GLN A 319 -11.75 25.83 -8.67
N VAL A 320 -12.02 24.76 -9.40
CA VAL A 320 -13.38 24.46 -9.88
C VAL A 320 -14.33 24.20 -8.72
N ILE A 321 -13.89 23.46 -7.69
CA ILE A 321 -14.69 23.23 -6.48
C ILE A 321 -14.95 24.56 -5.73
N THR A 322 -13.94 25.41 -5.61
CA THR A 322 -14.10 26.77 -5.04
C THR A 322 -15.20 27.56 -5.74
N THR A 323 -15.21 27.52 -7.07
CA THR A 323 -16.19 28.26 -7.88
C THR A 323 -17.59 27.64 -7.80
N ARG A 324 -17.71 26.31 -7.80
CA ARG A 324 -19.02 25.59 -7.82
C ARG A 324 -19.68 25.47 -6.45
N ILE A 325 -18.90 25.23 -5.39
CA ILE A 325 -19.41 24.93 -4.05
C ILE A 325 -19.08 26.05 -3.05
N GLY A 326 -17.87 26.64 -3.19
CA GLY A 326 -17.40 27.70 -2.32
C GLY A 326 -15.95 27.53 -1.87
N PRO A 327 -15.29 28.63 -1.41
CA PRO A 327 -13.85 28.62 -1.13
C PRO A 327 -13.45 27.66 0.00
N VAL A 328 -14.33 27.42 0.96
CA VAL A 328 -14.08 26.49 2.07
C VAL A 328 -13.89 25.07 1.56
N PHE A 329 -14.67 24.63 0.58
CA PHE A 329 -14.58 23.25 0.06
C PHE A 329 -13.37 23.04 -0.83
N GLY A 330 -12.96 24.06 -1.62
CA GLY A 330 -11.69 23.99 -2.36
C GLY A 330 -10.48 23.91 -1.41
N ALA A 331 -10.48 24.72 -0.35
CA ALA A 331 -9.44 24.66 0.69
C ALA A 331 -9.45 23.31 1.42
N LEU A 332 -10.60 22.79 1.82
CA LEU A 332 -10.73 21.47 2.47
C LEU A 332 -10.24 20.34 1.55
N LEU A 333 -10.53 20.39 0.24
CA LEU A 333 -10.00 19.39 -0.70
C LEU A 333 -8.47 19.37 -0.68
N LEU A 334 -7.81 20.52 -0.72
CA LEU A 334 -6.35 20.62 -0.67
C LEU A 334 -5.80 20.11 0.68
N LEU A 335 -6.38 20.54 1.80
CA LEU A 335 -5.93 20.13 3.15
C LEU A 335 -6.06 18.62 3.36
N VAL A 336 -7.20 18.04 2.98
CA VAL A 336 -7.42 16.59 3.10
C VAL A 336 -6.48 15.82 2.16
N THR A 337 -6.29 16.29 0.92
CA THR A 337 -5.34 15.70 -0.01
C THR A 337 -3.92 15.70 0.58
N SER A 338 -3.47 16.83 1.12
CA SER A 338 -2.16 16.92 1.79
C SER A 338 -2.04 15.98 2.98
N PHE A 339 -3.08 15.92 3.83
CA PHE A 339 -3.11 15.01 4.98
C PHE A 339 -3.08 13.53 4.57
N MET A 340 -3.80 13.16 3.51
CA MET A 340 -3.80 11.79 2.97
C MET A 340 -2.41 11.41 2.44
N LEU A 341 -1.75 12.29 1.70
CA LEU A 341 -0.38 12.08 1.20
C LEU A 341 0.65 11.97 2.34
N PHE A 342 0.53 12.82 3.35
CA PHE A 342 1.36 12.74 4.57
C PHE A 342 1.17 11.41 5.30
N SER A 343 -0.06 10.99 5.49
CA SER A 343 -0.39 9.72 6.15
C SER A 343 0.15 8.50 5.38
N THR A 344 0.10 8.56 4.04
CA THR A 344 0.72 7.55 3.19
C THR A 344 2.24 7.52 3.37
N GLN A 345 2.92 8.68 3.37
CA GLN A 345 4.36 8.74 3.62
C GLN A 345 4.72 8.10 4.96
N LEU A 346 3.98 8.42 6.03
CA LEU A 346 4.17 7.83 7.35
C LEU A 346 4.07 6.30 7.31
N SER A 347 3.03 5.77 6.64
CA SER A 347 2.82 4.32 6.53
C SER A 347 3.84 3.64 5.63
N VAL A 348 4.31 4.31 4.57
CA VAL A 348 5.39 3.80 3.70
C VAL A 348 6.71 3.69 4.49
N ILE A 349 7.05 4.69 5.30
CA ILE A 349 8.24 4.65 6.17
C ILE A 349 8.12 3.50 7.17
N ASP A 350 6.97 3.35 7.83
CA ASP A 350 6.73 2.24 8.77
C ASP A 350 6.88 0.88 8.10
N ALA A 351 6.15 0.63 7.02
CA ALA A 351 6.16 -0.64 6.31
C ALA A 351 7.56 -0.98 5.77
N SER A 352 8.24 -0.01 5.15
CA SER A 352 9.61 -0.19 4.64
C SER A 352 10.61 -0.45 5.78
N GLY A 353 10.50 0.27 6.89
CA GLY A 353 11.31 0.04 8.09
C GLY A 353 11.16 -1.40 8.62
N ARG A 354 9.93 -1.93 8.68
CA ARG A 354 9.66 -3.33 9.08
C ARG A 354 10.26 -4.32 8.12
N ILE A 355 10.07 -4.12 6.80
CA ILE A 355 10.60 -5.01 5.76
C ILE A 355 12.14 -5.06 5.83
N LEU A 356 12.79 -3.90 5.89
CA LEU A 356 14.24 -3.81 5.99
C LEU A 356 14.75 -4.49 7.27
N THR A 357 14.12 -4.20 8.40
CA THR A 357 14.49 -4.76 9.72
C THR A 357 14.44 -6.28 9.73
N GLU A 358 13.31 -6.85 9.33
CA GLU A 358 13.13 -8.30 9.41
C GLU A 358 14.07 -9.02 8.46
N ASN A 359 14.24 -8.53 7.23
CA ASN A 359 15.16 -9.13 6.27
C ASN A 359 16.63 -8.98 6.67
N LEU A 360 17.03 -7.87 7.31
CA LEU A 360 18.37 -7.72 7.89
C LEU A 360 18.61 -8.73 9.02
N VAL A 361 17.66 -8.90 9.94
CA VAL A 361 17.78 -9.88 11.04
C VAL A 361 17.83 -11.31 10.49
N LEU A 362 17.09 -11.62 9.42
CA LEU A 362 17.14 -12.92 8.76
C LEU A 362 18.51 -13.24 8.16
N LEU A 363 19.27 -12.24 7.71
CA LEU A 363 20.65 -12.42 7.23
C LEU A 363 21.69 -12.52 8.34
N MET A 364 21.36 -12.09 9.57
CA MET A 364 22.31 -11.98 10.70
C MET A 364 21.93 -12.93 11.87
N PRO A 365 22.15 -14.25 11.72
CA PRO A 365 21.68 -15.24 12.73
C PRO A 365 22.24 -14.99 14.14
N ASN A 366 23.45 -14.43 14.25
CA ASN A 366 24.10 -14.16 15.54
C ASN A 366 23.46 -13.01 16.34
N ILE A 367 22.63 -12.17 15.70
CA ILE A 367 21.95 -11.03 16.33
C ILE A 367 20.55 -11.40 16.80
N LYS A 368 19.95 -12.44 16.22
CA LYS A 368 18.57 -12.88 16.43
C LYS A 368 18.18 -13.09 17.90
N ASN A 369 19.11 -13.57 18.73
CA ASN A 369 18.87 -13.88 20.13
C ASN A 369 19.21 -12.75 21.11
N LYS A 370 19.66 -11.57 20.60
CA LYS A 370 19.90 -10.40 21.44
C LYS A 370 18.58 -9.67 21.67
N GLY A 371 18.08 -9.67 22.88
CA GLY A 371 16.87 -8.96 23.30
C GLY A 371 16.86 -7.51 22.78
N ASN A 372 15.70 -7.00 22.38
CA ASN A 372 15.46 -5.64 21.87
C ASN A 372 16.23 -5.22 20.60
N ILE A 373 16.82 -6.15 19.85
CA ILE A 373 17.56 -5.82 18.63
C ILE A 373 16.61 -5.38 17.51
N ILE A 374 15.44 -6.02 17.40
CA ILE A 374 14.46 -5.74 16.33
C ILE A 374 13.97 -4.28 16.40
N PRO A 375 13.51 -3.74 17.55
CA PRO A 375 13.17 -2.33 17.65
C PRO A 375 14.33 -1.39 17.31
N LYS A 376 15.56 -1.70 17.75
CA LYS A 376 16.74 -0.87 17.47
C LYS A 376 17.03 -0.79 15.96
N ILE A 377 17.03 -1.92 15.26
CA ILE A 377 17.23 -1.97 13.80
C ILE A 377 16.09 -1.23 13.09
N TYR A 378 14.85 -1.40 13.55
CA TYR A 378 13.69 -0.72 12.98
C TYR A 378 13.84 0.81 13.05
N TYR A 379 14.12 1.36 14.22
CA TYR A 379 14.29 2.82 14.35
C TYR A 379 15.51 3.33 13.58
N SER A 380 16.60 2.58 13.51
CA SER A 380 17.73 2.92 12.63
C SER A 380 17.32 2.95 11.16
N ALA A 381 16.56 1.95 10.71
CA ALA A 381 16.11 1.86 9.31
C ALA A 381 15.20 3.03 8.92
N ILE A 382 14.19 3.39 9.74
CA ILE A 382 13.29 4.50 9.42
C ILE A 382 14.03 5.84 9.40
N TRP A 383 14.96 6.08 10.33
CA TRP A 383 15.72 7.33 10.32
C TRP A 383 16.73 7.41 9.18
N ILE A 384 17.28 6.28 8.71
CA ILE A 384 18.08 6.24 7.47
C ILE A 384 17.23 6.59 6.25
N LEU A 385 16.02 6.01 6.12
CA LEU A 385 15.09 6.34 5.04
C LEU A 385 14.69 7.83 5.06
N ILE A 386 14.38 8.38 6.23
CA ILE A 386 14.05 9.80 6.41
C ILE A 386 15.24 10.70 6.02
N SER A 387 16.44 10.38 6.49
CA SER A 387 17.64 11.14 6.16
C SER A 387 17.93 11.13 4.66
N PHE A 388 17.79 9.98 4.01
CA PHE A 388 17.92 9.89 2.56
C PHE A 388 16.87 10.75 1.85
N GLY A 389 15.58 10.67 2.27
CA GLY A 389 14.51 11.50 1.72
C GLY A 389 14.80 13.00 1.86
N ILE A 390 15.30 13.44 3.01
CA ILE A 390 15.72 14.84 3.25
C ILE A 390 16.82 15.25 2.27
N LEU A 391 17.84 14.41 2.09
CA LEU A 391 18.93 14.69 1.14
C LEU A 391 18.43 14.83 -0.30
N VAL A 392 17.49 13.98 -0.72
CA VAL A 392 16.86 14.05 -2.05
C VAL A 392 16.12 15.38 -2.23
N LEU A 393 15.30 15.79 -1.25
CA LEU A 393 14.54 17.05 -1.30
C LEU A 393 15.45 18.28 -1.34
N LEU A 394 16.50 18.30 -0.51
CA LEU A 394 17.43 19.44 -0.43
C LEU A 394 18.34 19.57 -1.66
N LYS A 395 18.56 18.47 -2.41
CA LYS A 395 19.26 18.52 -3.70
C LYS A 395 18.41 19.04 -4.88
N GLY A 396 17.17 19.41 -4.63
CA GLY A 396 16.27 19.97 -5.64
C GLY A 396 15.53 18.92 -6.49
N THR A 397 15.68 17.62 -6.21
CA THR A 397 14.89 16.57 -6.86
C THR A 397 13.53 16.46 -6.15
N SER A 398 12.63 17.41 -6.41
CA SER A 398 11.38 17.55 -5.67
C SER A 398 10.12 17.47 -6.55
N GLU A 399 10.23 17.12 -7.85
CA GLU A 399 9.05 16.96 -8.70
C GLU A 399 8.25 15.72 -8.25
N PRO A 400 7.05 15.92 -7.63
CA PRO A 400 6.36 14.84 -6.92
C PRO A 400 5.92 13.70 -7.85
N LYS A 401 5.37 14.03 -9.02
CA LYS A 401 4.85 13.05 -9.98
C LYS A 401 5.96 12.12 -10.48
N PHE A 402 7.14 12.67 -10.80
CA PHE A 402 8.28 11.87 -11.22
C PHE A 402 8.72 10.88 -10.14
N LEU A 403 8.86 11.35 -8.89
CA LEU A 403 9.28 10.49 -7.76
C LEU A 403 8.27 9.36 -7.49
N ILE A 404 6.96 9.67 -7.63
CA ILE A 404 5.90 8.68 -7.43
C ILE A 404 5.90 7.65 -8.57
N ILE A 405 6.00 8.07 -9.83
CA ILE A 405 6.04 7.16 -10.97
C ILE A 405 7.27 6.25 -10.90
N LEU A 406 8.45 6.80 -10.59
CA LEU A 406 9.67 6.03 -10.43
C LEU A 406 9.50 4.93 -9.37
N GLY A 407 9.01 5.29 -8.18
CA GLY A 407 8.72 4.33 -7.12
C GLY A 407 7.71 3.26 -7.57
N ALA A 408 6.65 3.65 -8.26
CA ALA A 408 5.59 2.75 -8.71
C ALA A 408 6.08 1.73 -9.74
N VAL A 409 6.90 2.14 -10.70
CA VAL A 409 7.51 1.24 -11.70
C VAL A 409 8.40 0.20 -11.02
N LEU A 410 9.26 0.64 -10.09
CA LEU A 410 10.09 -0.27 -9.31
C LEU A 410 9.24 -1.25 -8.47
N ASN A 411 8.10 -0.81 -7.97
CA ASN A 411 7.16 -1.65 -7.26
C ASN A 411 6.47 -2.70 -8.13
N ALA A 412 6.23 -2.43 -9.41
CA ALA A 412 5.72 -3.43 -10.35
C ALA A 412 6.69 -4.62 -10.48
N PHE A 413 8.01 -4.37 -10.53
CA PHE A 413 9.02 -5.43 -10.48
C PHE A 413 9.00 -6.23 -9.19
N CYS A 414 8.80 -5.57 -8.04
CA CYS A 414 8.67 -6.26 -6.77
C CYS A 414 7.45 -7.21 -6.79
N MET A 415 6.33 -6.75 -7.35
CA MET A 415 5.10 -7.55 -7.45
C MET A 415 5.30 -8.76 -8.36
N PHE A 416 6.03 -8.63 -9.47
CA PHE A 416 6.41 -9.75 -10.32
C PHE A 416 7.16 -10.83 -9.51
N VAL A 417 8.20 -10.45 -8.77
CA VAL A 417 9.03 -11.42 -8.06
C VAL A 417 8.27 -12.14 -6.95
N PHE A 418 7.58 -11.39 -6.06
CA PHE A 418 6.96 -12.06 -4.90
C PHE A 418 5.68 -12.83 -5.26
N SER A 419 4.89 -12.39 -6.26
CA SER A 419 3.70 -13.13 -6.68
C SER A 419 4.04 -14.52 -7.21
N GLY A 420 5.19 -14.66 -7.92
CA GLY A 420 5.69 -15.94 -8.40
C GLY A 420 6.05 -16.93 -7.29
N ILE A 421 6.51 -16.45 -6.14
CA ILE A 421 6.90 -17.32 -5.02
C ILE A 421 5.80 -17.50 -3.97
N LEU A 422 4.77 -16.65 -3.97
CA LEU A 422 3.71 -16.66 -2.94
C LEU A 422 2.89 -17.96 -2.95
N ILE A 423 2.49 -18.45 -4.13
CA ILE A 423 1.78 -19.73 -4.23
C ILE A 423 2.65 -20.90 -3.78
N LYS A 424 3.95 -20.88 -4.11
CA LYS A 424 4.89 -21.89 -3.65
C LYS A 424 5.04 -21.86 -2.12
N LEU A 425 5.04 -20.67 -1.52
CA LEU A 425 5.02 -20.49 -0.07
C LEU A 425 3.83 -21.23 0.55
N ASN A 426 2.61 -20.92 0.11
CA ASN A 426 1.39 -21.46 0.69
C ASN A 426 1.17 -22.95 0.39
N THR A 427 1.73 -23.47 -0.72
CA THR A 427 1.59 -24.89 -1.05
C THR A 427 2.67 -25.79 -0.44
N LYS A 428 3.85 -25.22 -0.12
CA LYS A 428 4.94 -26.01 0.47
C LYS A 428 5.03 -25.93 1.98
N LEU A 429 4.67 -24.78 2.57
CA LEU A 429 4.85 -24.54 4.01
C LEU A 429 3.55 -24.60 4.81
N LEU A 430 2.39 -24.67 4.17
CA LEU A 430 1.12 -24.86 4.86
C LEU A 430 0.61 -26.31 4.75
N PRO A 431 -0.18 -26.81 5.71
CA PRO A 431 -0.88 -28.08 5.61
C PRO A 431 -1.81 -28.13 4.39
N LYS A 432 -1.90 -29.28 3.71
CA LYS A 432 -2.74 -29.46 2.51
C LYS A 432 -4.20 -29.02 2.71
N ALA A 433 -4.75 -29.24 3.92
CA ALA A 433 -6.13 -28.89 4.28
C ALA A 433 -6.44 -27.38 4.17
N ILE A 434 -5.42 -26.50 4.19
CA ILE A 434 -5.60 -25.05 4.11
C ILE A 434 -4.88 -24.43 2.91
N HIS A 435 -4.56 -25.22 1.89
CA HIS A 435 -3.96 -24.70 0.64
C HIS A 435 -4.92 -23.77 -0.10
N PRO A 436 -4.40 -22.84 -0.93
CA PRO A 436 -5.20 -22.01 -1.84
C PRO A 436 -6.03 -22.87 -2.81
N SER A 437 -7.26 -22.45 -3.08
CA SER A 437 -8.10 -23.06 -4.11
C SER A 437 -7.49 -22.88 -5.51
N LEU A 438 -7.94 -23.68 -6.49
CA LEU A 438 -7.46 -23.59 -7.88
C LEU A 438 -7.68 -22.17 -8.46
N ILE A 439 -8.86 -21.59 -8.23
CA ILE A 439 -9.19 -20.25 -8.72
C ILE A 439 -8.19 -19.21 -8.17
N ARG A 440 -7.88 -19.25 -6.88
CA ARG A 440 -6.91 -18.33 -6.27
C ARG A 440 -5.52 -18.51 -6.85
N LYS A 441 -5.09 -19.74 -7.08
CA LYS A 441 -3.81 -20.03 -7.76
C LYS A 441 -3.77 -19.44 -9.16
N ILE A 442 -4.84 -19.63 -9.95
CA ILE A 442 -4.93 -19.08 -11.31
C ILE A 442 -4.81 -17.56 -11.26
N ILE A 443 -5.57 -16.87 -10.39
CA ILE A 443 -5.53 -15.40 -10.28
C ILE A 443 -4.13 -14.91 -9.91
N VAL A 444 -3.47 -15.54 -8.92
CA VAL A 444 -2.12 -15.13 -8.52
C VAL A 444 -1.08 -15.39 -9.62
N TYR A 445 -1.20 -16.51 -10.36
CA TYR A 445 -0.32 -16.76 -11.53
C TYR A 445 -0.61 -15.80 -12.68
N THR A 446 -1.87 -15.43 -12.92
CA THR A 446 -2.22 -14.37 -13.88
C THR A 446 -1.60 -13.03 -13.47
N THR A 447 -1.66 -12.70 -12.19
CA THR A 447 -1.00 -11.49 -11.64
C THR A 447 0.53 -11.54 -11.84
N PHE A 448 1.15 -12.70 -11.59
CA PHE A 448 2.57 -12.91 -11.85
C PHE A 448 2.92 -12.69 -13.33
N ALA A 449 2.16 -13.31 -14.24
CA ALA A 449 2.37 -13.17 -15.68
C ALA A 449 2.17 -11.71 -16.13
N PHE A 450 1.13 -11.04 -15.64
CA PHE A 450 0.83 -9.64 -15.94
C PHE A 450 2.01 -8.74 -15.56
N PHE A 451 2.44 -8.74 -14.29
CA PHE A 451 3.57 -7.93 -13.86
C PHE A 451 4.89 -8.33 -14.52
N GLY A 452 5.06 -9.60 -14.88
CA GLY A 452 6.22 -10.08 -15.64
C GLY A 452 6.28 -9.49 -17.05
N VAL A 453 5.17 -9.53 -17.79
CA VAL A 453 5.07 -8.91 -19.12
C VAL A 453 5.32 -7.41 -19.06
N PHE A 454 4.68 -6.71 -18.12
CA PHE A 454 4.87 -5.27 -17.96
C PHE A 454 6.31 -4.91 -17.56
N SER A 455 6.92 -5.67 -16.66
CA SER A 455 8.33 -5.47 -16.28
C SER A 455 9.27 -5.67 -17.47
N PHE A 456 9.00 -6.69 -18.29
CA PHE A 456 9.75 -6.91 -19.52
C PHE A 456 9.60 -5.76 -20.51
N LEU A 457 8.37 -5.28 -20.74
CA LEU A 457 8.12 -4.16 -21.65
C LEU A 457 8.79 -2.87 -21.20
N VAL A 458 8.82 -2.60 -19.88
CA VAL A 458 9.54 -1.45 -19.31
C VAL A 458 11.04 -1.53 -19.64
N ILE A 459 11.67 -2.69 -19.39
CA ILE A 459 13.08 -2.91 -19.69
C ILE A 459 13.32 -2.76 -21.20
N TYR A 460 12.48 -3.40 -22.01
CA TYR A 460 12.61 -3.33 -23.47
C TYR A 460 12.55 -1.90 -23.99
N ASN A 461 11.55 -1.13 -23.57
CA ASN A 461 11.42 0.28 -23.97
C ASN A 461 12.59 1.14 -23.50
N GLN A 462 13.16 0.84 -22.33
CA GLN A 462 14.31 1.61 -21.80
C GLN A 462 15.60 1.35 -22.58
N PHE A 463 15.80 0.14 -23.10
CA PHE A 463 17.06 -0.23 -23.76
C PHE A 463 16.97 -0.27 -25.30
N PHE A 464 15.77 -0.45 -25.86
CA PHE A 464 15.55 -0.68 -27.28
C PHE A 464 14.44 0.20 -27.89
N GLY A 465 13.66 0.92 -27.05
CA GLY A 465 12.67 1.89 -27.52
C GLY A 465 13.39 3.15 -27.99
N ALA A 466 13.24 3.49 -29.27
CA ALA A 466 13.72 4.73 -29.88
C ALA A 466 12.82 5.91 -29.50
#